data_a82a247971a9b3ece718284eef041df5
#
_entry.id   a82a247971a9b3ece718284eef041df5
#
_cell.length_a   1.000
_cell.length_b   1.000
_cell.length_c   1.000
_cell.angle_alpha   90.00
_cell.angle_beta   90.00
_cell.angle_gamma   90.00
#
_symmetry.space_group_name_H-M   'P 1'
#
loop_
_entity.id
_entity.type
_entity.pdbx_description
1 polymer ?
#
loop_
_entity_poly.entity_id
_entity_poly.type
_entity_poly.pdbx_seq_one_letter_code
_entity_poly.pdbx_strand_id
1 'polypeptide(L)'
;MAGNVAFMFLCTIMVLGMTPGLGMFYGGMVRRKNTLNTMMFCFAMMGIGMLLWVAVGYSLCFGEDHGGIIGNLHYAFLQNVPWTSDSDEVPPMMLALFNMMFAVISPAIILGSLAERMKFSKMMLLCIIWTLVVYYPLAHMTWGGGFLDDPIGSIDFAGGNVIHISTGVSGLVACMIFGRRKGFGAMSYHPHNIPLFLIGAAVLWVGWLGFNCGCAGGANEIAILALANTTISSAASMVVWMLMETILQKKCTVMGAVTGGIVGLVGITPGAGYVPIWSAFLIGAIAAPICFFAISKAKQKFGYDDALDAFGCHGVGGIWGGIATGLFANSSVNAAVPHNGLVFGEWRLFVAQLAASAISIAIAATFTAVIMLILKKCGGVRVSDMEEAQGLDQIEHGERAYPAFNGLD
;
A
#
# COMPACT_ATOMS: atom_id res chain seq x y z
N MET A 1 -14.28 21.86 -15.60
CA MET A 1 -13.32 20.96 -16.29
C MET A 1 -11.84 21.33 -16.06
N ALA A 2 -11.28 22.45 -16.52
CA ALA A 2 -9.83 22.74 -16.45
C ALA A 2 -9.24 22.66 -15.03
N GLY A 3 -9.91 23.20 -14.00
CA GLY A 3 -9.49 23.12 -12.61
C GLY A 3 -9.44 21.68 -12.09
N ASN A 4 -10.41 20.85 -12.40
CA ASN A 4 -10.46 19.44 -12.02
C ASN A 4 -9.33 18.63 -12.67
N VAL A 5 -9.06 18.88 -13.96
CA VAL A 5 -7.96 18.23 -14.68
C VAL A 5 -6.61 18.66 -14.09
N ALA A 6 -6.41 19.94 -13.81
CA ALA A 6 -5.17 20.44 -13.17
C ALA A 6 -4.97 19.83 -11.77
N PHE A 7 -6.03 19.73 -10.98
CA PHE A 7 -6.01 19.05 -9.69
C PHE A 7 -5.59 17.58 -9.83
N MET A 8 -6.19 16.85 -10.79
CA MET A 8 -5.86 15.43 -11.04
C MET A 8 -4.43 15.25 -11.56
N PHE A 9 -3.90 16.16 -12.38
CA PHE A 9 -2.48 16.17 -12.75
C PHE A 9 -1.59 16.28 -11.51
N LEU A 10 -1.89 17.21 -10.62
CA LEU A 10 -1.14 17.38 -9.37
C LEU A 10 -1.18 16.10 -8.52
N CYS A 11 -2.37 15.55 -8.28
CA CYS A 11 -2.52 14.30 -7.52
C CYS A 11 -1.76 13.14 -8.17
N THR A 12 -1.83 12.98 -9.49
CA THR A 12 -1.13 11.92 -10.22
C THR A 12 0.40 12.03 -10.05
N ILE A 13 0.95 13.24 -10.19
CA ILE A 13 2.40 13.50 -10.00
C ILE A 13 2.82 13.23 -8.56
N MET A 14 2.00 13.62 -7.58
CA MET A 14 2.26 13.36 -6.16
C MET A 14 2.30 11.85 -5.88
N VAL A 15 1.35 11.08 -6.41
CA VAL A 15 1.32 9.62 -6.23
C VAL A 15 2.44 8.93 -7.01
N LEU A 16 2.81 9.41 -8.20
CA LEU A 16 3.98 8.92 -8.93
C LEU A 16 5.25 8.99 -8.06
N GLY A 17 5.42 10.09 -7.33
CA GLY A 17 6.54 10.28 -6.40
C GLY A 17 6.57 9.29 -5.24
N MET A 18 5.43 8.66 -4.89
CA MET A 18 5.38 7.72 -3.77
C MET A 18 6.19 6.44 -4.01
N THR A 19 6.22 5.92 -5.23
CA THR A 19 6.96 4.67 -5.51
C THR A 19 8.48 4.84 -5.34
N PRO A 20 9.17 5.84 -5.90
CA PRO A 20 10.56 6.11 -5.55
C PRO A 20 10.73 6.55 -4.09
N GLY A 21 9.76 7.25 -3.49
CA GLY A 21 9.72 7.55 -2.07
C GLY A 21 9.74 6.29 -1.21
N LEU A 22 8.96 5.27 -1.58
CA LEU A 22 8.99 3.95 -0.94
C LEU A 22 10.35 3.27 -1.09
N GLY A 23 10.99 3.40 -2.26
CA GLY A 23 12.35 2.93 -2.50
C GLY A 23 13.36 3.55 -1.53
N MET A 24 13.28 4.87 -1.30
CA MET A 24 14.13 5.57 -0.32
C MET A 24 13.78 5.18 1.13
N PHE A 25 12.49 5.09 1.46
CA PHE A 25 12.00 4.68 2.77
C PHE A 25 12.52 3.28 3.15
N TYR A 26 12.28 2.29 2.29
CA TYR A 26 12.78 0.93 2.49
C TYR A 26 14.30 0.84 2.38
N GLY A 27 14.89 1.55 1.41
CA GLY A 27 16.32 1.61 1.21
C GLY A 27 17.08 2.10 2.44
N GLY A 28 16.53 3.05 3.20
CA GLY A 28 17.10 3.52 4.47
C GLY A 28 16.99 2.49 5.61
N MET A 29 15.95 1.65 5.60
CA MET A 29 15.68 0.65 6.64
C MET A 29 16.50 -0.63 6.50
N VAL A 30 16.81 -1.07 5.28
CA VAL A 30 17.60 -2.29 5.04
C VAL A 30 19.06 -2.11 5.43
N ARG A 31 19.81 -3.22 5.52
CA ARG A 31 21.26 -3.16 5.70
C ARG A 31 21.93 -2.51 4.49
N ARG A 32 23.01 -1.76 4.73
CA ARG A 32 23.79 -0.98 3.75
C ARG A 32 24.05 -1.70 2.41
N LYS A 33 24.28 -2.99 2.45
CA LYS A 33 24.61 -3.86 1.30
C LYS A 33 23.42 -4.33 0.45
N ASN A 34 22.20 -3.89 0.81
CA ASN A 34 20.95 -4.25 0.13
C ASN A 34 20.14 -3.02 -0.30
N THR A 35 20.74 -1.82 -0.21
CA THR A 35 20.08 -0.54 -0.46
C THR A 35 19.65 -0.40 -1.91
N LEU A 36 20.61 -0.61 -2.85
CA LEU A 36 20.34 -0.46 -4.29
C LEU A 36 19.36 -1.50 -4.80
N ASN A 37 19.51 -2.76 -4.37
CA ASN A 37 18.55 -3.82 -4.72
C ASN A 37 17.13 -3.47 -4.30
N THR A 38 16.97 -2.90 -3.09
CA THR A 38 15.67 -2.49 -2.57
C THR A 38 15.10 -1.30 -3.36
N MET A 39 15.91 -0.29 -3.63
CA MET A 39 15.50 0.86 -4.43
C MET A 39 15.21 0.46 -5.88
N MET A 40 16.10 -0.31 -6.52
CA MET A 40 15.95 -0.78 -7.89
C MET A 40 14.64 -1.53 -8.10
N PHE A 41 14.20 -2.32 -7.11
CA PHE A 41 12.92 -3.01 -7.19
C PHE A 41 11.76 -2.02 -7.35
N CYS A 42 11.71 -0.95 -6.55
CA CYS A 42 10.65 0.07 -6.65
C CYS A 42 10.69 0.78 -8.03
N PHE A 43 11.88 1.14 -8.51
CA PHE A 43 12.04 1.75 -9.84
C PHE A 43 11.65 0.79 -10.97
N ALA A 44 12.04 -0.49 -10.88
CA ALA A 44 11.66 -1.48 -11.88
C ALA A 44 10.12 -1.68 -11.92
N MET A 45 9.46 -1.67 -10.75
CA MET A 45 8.00 -1.73 -10.70
C MET A 45 7.33 -0.51 -11.30
N MET A 46 7.94 0.69 -11.25
CA MET A 46 7.41 1.84 -11.99
C MET A 46 7.33 1.54 -13.48
N GLY A 47 8.42 1.09 -14.10
CA GLY A 47 8.42 0.77 -15.52
C GLY A 47 7.47 -0.38 -15.89
N ILE A 48 7.62 -1.51 -15.22
CA ILE A 48 6.84 -2.72 -15.53
C ILE A 48 5.36 -2.53 -15.17
N GLY A 49 5.06 -1.96 -14.02
CA GLY A 49 3.68 -1.72 -13.57
C GLY A 49 2.92 -0.78 -14.51
N MET A 50 3.56 0.29 -14.99
CA MET A 50 2.95 1.20 -15.98
C MET A 50 2.67 0.49 -17.30
N LEU A 51 3.61 -0.32 -17.79
CA LEU A 51 3.40 -1.06 -19.03
C LEU A 51 2.31 -2.13 -18.90
N LEU A 52 2.26 -2.85 -17.77
CA LEU A 52 1.18 -3.81 -17.48
C LEU A 52 -0.18 -3.12 -17.39
N TRP A 53 -0.24 -1.95 -16.74
CA TRP A 53 -1.47 -1.17 -16.65
C TRP A 53 -1.99 -0.76 -18.03
N VAL A 54 -1.11 -0.21 -18.85
CA VAL A 54 -1.46 0.18 -20.22
C VAL A 54 -1.87 -1.03 -21.06
N ALA A 55 -1.12 -2.13 -20.99
CA ALA A 55 -1.40 -3.31 -21.79
C ALA A 55 -2.75 -3.96 -21.48
N VAL A 56 -3.04 -4.18 -20.19
CA VAL A 56 -4.26 -4.90 -19.78
C VAL A 56 -4.87 -4.37 -18.47
N GLY A 57 -4.11 -3.73 -17.60
CA GLY A 57 -4.51 -3.46 -16.23
C GLY A 57 -5.73 -2.56 -16.11
N TYR A 58 -5.76 -1.44 -16.83
CA TYR A 58 -6.93 -0.57 -16.85
C TYR A 58 -8.18 -1.31 -17.32
N SER A 59 -8.06 -2.11 -18.38
CA SER A 59 -9.16 -2.89 -18.92
C SER A 59 -9.69 -3.93 -17.96
N LEU A 60 -8.80 -4.65 -17.29
CA LEU A 60 -9.17 -5.67 -16.31
C LEU A 60 -9.80 -5.06 -15.03
N CYS A 61 -9.48 -3.81 -14.70
CA CYS A 61 -10.06 -3.12 -13.55
C CYS A 61 -11.39 -2.41 -13.88
N PHE A 62 -11.50 -1.78 -15.05
CA PHE A 62 -12.59 -0.85 -15.37
C PHE A 62 -13.31 -1.19 -16.69
N GLY A 63 -13.02 -2.33 -17.31
CA GLY A 63 -13.79 -2.87 -18.42
C GLY A 63 -15.13 -3.44 -17.98
N GLU A 64 -15.97 -3.81 -18.93
CA GLU A 64 -17.26 -4.44 -18.68
C GLU A 64 -17.10 -5.69 -17.81
N ASP A 65 -17.98 -5.81 -16.82
CA ASP A 65 -17.86 -6.84 -15.77
C ASP A 65 -18.01 -8.27 -16.30
N HIS A 66 -17.17 -9.16 -15.82
CA HIS A 66 -17.26 -10.60 -15.98
C HIS A 66 -17.37 -11.31 -14.63
N GLY A 67 -18.61 -11.58 -14.24
CA GLY A 67 -18.92 -12.37 -13.06
C GLY A 67 -18.66 -11.70 -11.73
N GLY A 68 -18.61 -10.38 -11.70
CA GLY A 68 -18.32 -9.59 -10.51
C GLY A 68 -16.85 -9.59 -10.09
N ILE A 69 -15.95 -10.17 -10.91
CA ILE A 69 -14.57 -10.45 -10.47
C ILE A 69 -13.52 -9.65 -11.25
N ILE A 70 -13.74 -9.48 -12.58
CA ILE A 70 -12.74 -8.87 -13.46
C ILE A 70 -13.41 -8.24 -14.68
N GLY A 71 -12.83 -7.15 -15.18
CA GLY A 71 -13.28 -6.54 -16.43
C GLY A 71 -12.80 -7.27 -17.69
N ASN A 72 -13.43 -6.94 -18.83
CA ASN A 72 -13.03 -7.44 -20.14
C ASN A 72 -11.76 -6.74 -20.68
N LEU A 73 -11.37 -7.05 -21.94
CA LEU A 73 -10.18 -6.46 -22.58
C LEU A 73 -10.51 -5.32 -23.56
N HIS A 74 -11.70 -4.70 -23.45
CA HIS A 74 -12.15 -3.63 -24.36
C HIS A 74 -11.22 -2.41 -24.36
N TYR A 75 -10.64 -2.08 -23.21
CA TYR A 75 -9.72 -0.96 -23.03
C TYR A 75 -8.23 -1.37 -23.06
N ALA A 76 -7.90 -2.56 -23.55
CA ALA A 76 -6.50 -2.99 -23.66
C ALA A 76 -5.68 -1.96 -24.46
N PHE A 77 -4.45 -1.69 -24.01
CA PHE A 77 -3.59 -0.61 -24.52
C PHE A 77 -4.20 0.79 -24.43
N LEU A 78 -5.13 1.00 -23.46
CA LEU A 78 -5.91 2.22 -23.28
C LEU A 78 -6.71 2.64 -24.53
N GLN A 79 -6.95 1.70 -25.45
CA GLN A 79 -7.83 1.92 -26.60
C GLN A 79 -9.25 2.15 -26.10
N ASN A 80 -10.01 2.94 -26.83
CA ASN A 80 -11.41 3.31 -26.53
C ASN A 80 -11.63 4.06 -25.21
N VAL A 81 -10.58 4.43 -24.46
CA VAL A 81 -10.70 5.28 -23.28
C VAL A 81 -10.86 6.73 -23.71
N PRO A 82 -11.97 7.41 -23.35
CA PRO A 82 -12.21 8.79 -23.78
C PRO A 82 -11.18 9.78 -23.25
N TRP A 83 -10.71 10.67 -24.12
CA TRP A 83 -9.79 11.77 -23.79
C TRP A 83 -10.48 13.04 -23.34
N THR A 84 -11.77 13.14 -23.60
CA THR A 84 -12.62 14.28 -23.27
C THR A 84 -13.82 13.80 -22.47
N SER A 85 -14.45 14.71 -21.71
CA SER A 85 -15.74 14.51 -21.07
C SER A 85 -16.73 15.54 -21.61
N ASP A 86 -17.97 15.15 -21.82
CA ASP A 86 -19.06 16.03 -22.24
C ASP A 86 -19.65 16.84 -21.08
N SER A 87 -19.20 16.55 -19.85
CA SER A 87 -19.55 17.25 -18.61
C SER A 87 -18.34 17.98 -18.02
N ASP A 88 -18.53 18.67 -16.88
CA ASP A 88 -17.44 19.25 -16.10
C ASP A 88 -16.60 18.18 -15.35
N GLU A 89 -16.87 16.92 -15.55
CA GLU A 89 -16.13 15.80 -15.00
C GLU A 89 -14.73 15.64 -15.61
N VAL A 90 -13.87 14.95 -14.88
CA VAL A 90 -12.52 14.63 -15.35
C VAL A 90 -12.58 13.57 -16.45
N PRO A 91 -11.86 13.73 -17.57
CA PRO A 91 -11.84 12.73 -18.62
C PRO A 91 -11.41 11.35 -18.13
N PRO A 92 -12.04 10.25 -18.58
CA PRO A 92 -11.67 8.88 -18.19
C PRO A 92 -10.19 8.56 -18.37
N MET A 93 -9.54 9.07 -19.42
CA MET A 93 -8.10 8.91 -19.63
C MET A 93 -7.27 9.49 -18.47
N MET A 94 -7.67 10.65 -17.91
CA MET A 94 -6.96 11.23 -16.75
C MET A 94 -7.13 10.36 -15.52
N LEU A 95 -8.33 9.80 -15.29
CA LEU A 95 -8.57 8.85 -14.21
C LEU A 95 -7.78 7.55 -14.41
N ALA A 96 -7.66 7.08 -15.65
CA ALA A 96 -6.85 5.91 -16.00
C ALA A 96 -5.38 6.13 -15.62
N LEU A 97 -4.82 7.31 -15.90
CA LEU A 97 -3.44 7.66 -15.55
C LEU A 97 -3.26 7.83 -14.04
N PHE A 98 -4.25 8.36 -13.33
CA PHE A 98 -4.22 8.43 -11.86
C PHE A 98 -4.24 7.04 -11.23
N ASN A 99 -5.17 6.18 -11.62
CA ASN A 99 -5.29 4.82 -11.10
C ASN A 99 -4.08 3.93 -11.44
N MET A 100 -3.36 4.23 -12.54
CA MET A 100 -2.10 3.58 -12.87
C MET A 100 -1.08 3.67 -11.72
N MET A 101 -1.03 4.80 -11.02
CA MET A 101 -0.06 5.01 -9.93
C MET A 101 -0.32 4.06 -8.75
N PHE A 102 -1.58 3.70 -8.50
CA PHE A 102 -1.98 2.73 -7.48
C PHE A 102 -1.53 1.32 -7.84
N ALA A 103 -1.72 0.93 -9.10
CA ALA A 103 -1.28 -0.37 -9.61
C ALA A 103 0.26 -0.53 -9.57
N VAL A 104 0.99 0.57 -9.68
CA VAL A 104 2.47 0.60 -9.63
C VAL A 104 2.99 0.44 -8.21
N ILE A 105 2.44 1.19 -7.25
CA ILE A 105 2.96 1.19 -5.87
C ILE A 105 2.54 -0.06 -5.10
N SER A 106 1.37 -0.62 -5.37
CA SER A 106 0.83 -1.75 -4.58
C SER A 106 1.77 -2.95 -4.53
N PRO A 107 2.26 -3.53 -5.63
CA PRO A 107 3.20 -4.65 -5.57
C PRO A 107 4.55 -4.28 -4.93
N ALA A 108 4.96 -3.01 -4.99
CA ALA A 108 6.20 -2.57 -4.36
C ALA A 108 6.14 -2.60 -2.82
N ILE A 109 4.96 -2.51 -2.21
CA ILE A 109 4.78 -2.63 -0.76
C ILE A 109 5.16 -4.04 -0.28
N ILE A 110 4.89 -5.10 -1.06
CA ILE A 110 5.18 -6.50 -0.70
C ILE A 110 6.69 -6.71 -0.48
N LEU A 111 7.54 -5.97 -1.17
CA LEU A 111 9.00 -6.01 -0.99
C LEU A 111 9.41 -5.83 0.46
N GLY A 112 8.69 -4.99 1.23
CA GLY A 112 8.98 -4.75 2.64
C GLY A 112 9.05 -6.02 3.47
N SER A 113 8.22 -7.02 3.18
CA SER A 113 8.23 -8.30 3.90
C SER A 113 9.35 -9.25 3.46
N LEU A 114 9.85 -9.13 2.23
CA LEU A 114 10.77 -10.08 1.60
C LEU A 114 12.20 -9.56 1.42
N ALA A 115 12.44 -8.30 1.79
CA ALA A 115 13.71 -7.62 1.60
C ALA A 115 14.92 -8.42 2.12
N GLU A 116 16.07 -8.19 1.50
CA GLU A 116 17.40 -8.67 1.87
C GLU A 116 17.73 -10.15 1.60
N ARG A 117 16.78 -10.96 1.05
CA ARG A 117 17.01 -12.40 0.89
C ARG A 117 16.40 -13.04 -0.35
N MET A 118 15.54 -12.32 -1.08
CA MET A 118 14.88 -12.83 -2.28
C MET A 118 15.66 -12.43 -3.54
N LYS A 119 15.79 -13.36 -4.49
CA LYS A 119 16.36 -13.06 -5.82
C LYS A 119 15.55 -12.01 -6.52
N PHE A 120 16.20 -11.00 -7.09
CA PHE A 120 15.54 -9.87 -7.74
C PHE A 120 14.55 -10.32 -8.83
N SER A 121 14.98 -11.21 -9.73
CA SER A 121 14.13 -11.71 -10.81
C SER A 121 12.89 -12.45 -10.32
N LYS A 122 12.98 -13.18 -9.20
CA LYS A 122 11.85 -13.91 -8.60
C LYS A 122 10.89 -12.97 -7.88
N MET A 123 11.40 -11.90 -7.27
CA MET A 123 10.60 -10.85 -6.70
C MET A 123 9.78 -10.12 -7.77
N MET A 124 10.44 -9.76 -8.90
CA MET A 124 9.76 -9.14 -10.04
C MET A 124 8.64 -10.05 -10.57
N LEU A 125 8.92 -11.34 -10.76
CA LEU A 125 7.94 -12.30 -11.26
C LEU A 125 6.77 -12.49 -10.28
N LEU A 126 7.05 -12.56 -8.97
CA LEU A 126 6.00 -12.58 -7.94
C LEU A 126 5.06 -11.38 -8.11
N CYS A 127 5.61 -10.17 -8.19
CA CYS A 127 4.82 -8.95 -8.24
C CYS A 127 4.05 -8.78 -9.55
N ILE A 128 4.62 -9.20 -10.69
CA ILE A 128 3.91 -9.20 -11.99
C ILE A 128 2.69 -10.12 -11.91
N ILE A 129 2.88 -11.38 -11.49
CA ILE A 129 1.78 -12.35 -11.41
C ILE A 129 0.76 -11.90 -10.36
N TRP A 130 1.23 -11.43 -9.20
CA TRP A 130 0.37 -10.94 -8.12
C TRP A 130 -0.51 -9.76 -8.58
N THR A 131 0.06 -8.81 -9.33
CA THR A 131 -0.70 -7.68 -9.88
C THR A 131 -1.84 -8.16 -10.78
N LEU A 132 -1.58 -9.16 -11.64
CA LEU A 132 -2.57 -9.72 -12.56
C LEU A 132 -3.68 -10.51 -11.85
N VAL A 133 -3.35 -11.28 -10.79
CA VAL A 133 -4.32 -12.23 -10.20
C VAL A 133 -4.86 -11.80 -8.82
N VAL A 134 -4.29 -10.78 -8.20
CA VAL A 134 -4.77 -10.24 -6.91
C VAL A 134 -5.21 -8.80 -7.07
N TYR A 135 -4.30 -7.91 -7.52
CA TYR A 135 -4.59 -6.48 -7.54
C TYR A 135 -5.70 -6.11 -8.53
N TYR A 136 -5.58 -6.51 -9.80
CA TYR A 136 -6.58 -6.15 -10.82
C TYR A 136 -7.98 -6.71 -10.51
N PRO A 137 -8.12 -8.00 -10.10
CA PRO A 137 -9.43 -8.50 -9.66
C PRO A 137 -9.99 -7.74 -8.45
N LEU A 138 -9.20 -7.48 -7.40
CA LEU A 138 -9.69 -6.73 -6.24
C LEU A 138 -10.06 -5.29 -6.60
N ALA A 139 -9.32 -4.63 -7.48
CA ALA A 139 -9.65 -3.30 -7.97
C ALA A 139 -10.97 -3.30 -8.77
N HIS A 140 -11.19 -4.30 -9.62
CA HIS A 140 -12.46 -4.45 -10.33
C HIS A 140 -13.63 -4.71 -9.38
N MET A 141 -13.46 -5.67 -8.46
CA MET A 141 -14.48 -6.01 -7.46
C MET A 141 -14.91 -4.80 -6.62
N THR A 142 -14.00 -3.85 -6.36
CA THR A 142 -14.23 -2.72 -5.45
C THR A 142 -14.62 -1.44 -6.17
N TRP A 143 -14.01 -1.16 -7.34
CA TRP A 143 -14.15 0.11 -8.06
C TRP A 143 -14.63 -0.02 -9.49
N GLY A 144 -14.63 -1.24 -10.02
CA GLY A 144 -15.03 -1.53 -11.40
C GLY A 144 -16.47 -2.03 -11.54
N GLY A 145 -17.29 -1.93 -10.48
CA GLY A 145 -18.66 -2.45 -10.49
C GLY A 145 -18.77 -3.95 -10.19
N GLY A 146 -17.72 -4.55 -9.59
CA GLY A 146 -17.74 -5.96 -9.23
C GLY A 146 -18.39 -6.25 -7.86
N PHE A 147 -18.31 -7.50 -7.39
CA PHE A 147 -19.20 -8.00 -6.35
C PHE A 147 -18.92 -7.43 -4.94
N LEU A 148 -17.79 -6.79 -4.67
CA LEU A 148 -17.55 -6.10 -3.39
C LEU A 148 -18.31 -4.77 -3.32
N ASP A 149 -18.54 -4.13 -4.47
CA ASP A 149 -19.42 -2.97 -4.62
C ASP A 149 -20.88 -3.42 -4.57
N ASP A 150 -21.32 -4.27 -5.51
CA ASP A 150 -22.67 -4.84 -5.56
C ASP A 150 -22.58 -6.36 -5.82
N PRO A 151 -23.16 -7.24 -4.98
CA PRO A 151 -24.17 -7.00 -3.95
C PRO A 151 -23.65 -6.83 -2.51
N ILE A 152 -22.32 -6.85 -2.24
CA ILE A 152 -21.80 -6.72 -0.86
C ILE A 152 -22.09 -5.33 -0.29
N GLY A 153 -21.99 -4.28 -1.12
CA GLY A 153 -22.24 -2.90 -0.71
C GLY A 153 -21.13 -2.31 0.17
N SER A 154 -19.90 -2.78 0.00
CA SER A 154 -18.75 -2.22 0.70
C SER A 154 -18.23 -0.97 -0.02
N ILE A 155 -17.57 -0.09 0.74
CA ILE A 155 -16.94 1.11 0.19
C ILE A 155 -15.45 1.13 0.54
N ASP A 156 -14.64 1.61 -0.39
CA ASP A 156 -13.20 1.76 -0.19
C ASP A 156 -12.73 3.00 -0.95
N PHE A 157 -12.48 4.10 -0.22
CA PHE A 157 -12.24 5.39 -0.84
C PHE A 157 -10.95 5.43 -1.67
N ALA A 158 -9.87 4.88 -1.11
CA ALA A 158 -8.57 4.99 -1.74
C ALA A 158 -7.71 3.70 -1.63
N GLY A 159 -8.25 2.54 -1.26
CA GLY A 159 -7.54 1.27 -1.36
C GLY A 159 -7.20 0.59 -0.02
N GLY A 160 -8.07 0.71 0.97
CA GLY A 160 -7.94 -0.07 2.22
C GLY A 160 -7.89 -1.57 1.96
N ASN A 161 -8.87 -2.09 1.20
CA ASN A 161 -8.93 -3.49 0.78
C ASN A 161 -7.97 -3.79 -0.38
N VAL A 162 -8.08 -2.98 -1.45
CA VAL A 162 -7.40 -3.22 -2.72
C VAL A 162 -5.88 -3.12 -2.58
N ILE A 163 -5.38 -2.20 -1.75
CA ILE A 163 -3.95 -1.92 -1.61
C ILE A 163 -3.42 -2.42 -0.26
N HIS A 164 -3.92 -1.90 0.86
CA HIS A 164 -3.26 -2.12 2.14
C HIS A 164 -3.47 -3.52 2.69
N ILE A 165 -4.70 -4.01 2.75
CA ILE A 165 -4.99 -5.38 3.21
C ILE A 165 -4.32 -6.38 2.27
N SER A 166 -4.51 -6.23 0.96
CA SER A 166 -4.01 -7.19 -0.02
C SER A 166 -2.48 -7.30 0.02
N THR A 167 -1.76 -6.17 0.02
CA THR A 167 -0.29 -6.17 0.02
C THR A 167 0.30 -6.61 1.36
N GLY A 168 -0.29 -6.16 2.48
CA GLY A 168 0.18 -6.54 3.80
C GLY A 168 0.00 -8.03 4.07
N VAL A 169 -1.18 -8.58 3.77
CA VAL A 169 -1.45 -10.03 3.90
C VAL A 169 -0.58 -10.84 2.95
N SER A 170 -0.41 -10.40 1.71
CA SER A 170 0.50 -11.03 0.75
C SER A 170 1.94 -11.04 1.25
N GLY A 171 2.40 -9.93 1.81
CA GLY A 171 3.72 -9.84 2.43
C GLY A 171 3.90 -10.85 3.57
N LEU A 172 2.90 -10.96 4.47
CA LEU A 172 2.92 -11.93 5.56
C LEU A 172 3.00 -13.38 5.03
N VAL A 173 2.08 -13.76 4.15
CA VAL A 173 2.03 -15.12 3.59
C VAL A 173 3.31 -15.44 2.83
N ALA A 174 3.79 -14.52 2.01
CA ALA A 174 5.02 -14.69 1.26
C ALA A 174 6.22 -14.87 2.20
N CYS A 175 6.40 -14.04 3.23
CA CYS A 175 7.53 -14.18 4.16
C CYS A 175 7.46 -15.46 5.00
N MET A 176 6.28 -15.95 5.35
CA MET A 176 6.10 -17.22 6.06
C MET A 176 6.51 -18.44 5.20
N ILE A 177 6.11 -18.46 3.91
CA ILE A 177 6.48 -19.52 2.97
C ILE A 177 7.97 -19.45 2.60
N PHE A 178 8.47 -18.23 2.48
CA PHE A 178 9.84 -17.95 2.07
C PHE A 178 10.88 -18.32 3.14
N GLY A 179 10.58 -18.01 4.39
CA GLY A 179 11.44 -18.25 5.56
C GLY A 179 12.19 -17.02 6.04
N ARG A 180 12.83 -17.17 7.20
CA ARG A 180 13.52 -16.09 7.94
C ARG A 180 14.87 -15.74 7.33
N ARG A 181 15.32 -14.48 7.53
CA ARG A 181 16.70 -14.05 7.24
C ARG A 181 17.69 -14.79 8.11
N LYS A 182 18.91 -14.93 7.61
CA LYS A 182 20.00 -15.56 8.37
C LYS A 182 20.32 -14.74 9.62
N GLY A 183 20.24 -15.39 10.78
CA GLY A 183 20.45 -14.72 12.07
C GLY A 183 19.21 -14.04 12.65
N PHE A 184 18.01 -14.25 12.09
CA PHE A 184 16.76 -13.74 12.66
C PHE A 184 16.59 -14.21 14.11
N GLY A 185 16.33 -13.26 15.02
CA GLY A 185 16.21 -13.50 16.46
C GLY A 185 17.53 -13.54 17.22
N ALA A 186 18.69 -13.70 16.55
CA ALA A 186 20.02 -13.67 17.15
C ALA A 186 20.83 -12.41 16.79
N MET A 187 20.55 -11.81 15.64
CA MET A 187 21.21 -10.59 15.16
C MET A 187 20.24 -9.42 15.16
N SER A 188 20.76 -8.23 15.46
CA SER A 188 20.02 -6.98 15.31
C SER A 188 20.18 -6.45 13.87
N TYR A 189 19.05 -6.22 13.21
CA TYR A 189 19.00 -5.61 11.87
C TYR A 189 18.75 -4.12 12.02
N HIS A 190 19.85 -3.35 12.19
CA HIS A 190 19.73 -1.90 12.31
C HIS A 190 19.55 -1.25 10.93
N PRO A 191 18.63 -0.29 10.80
CA PRO A 191 18.57 0.61 9.66
C PRO A 191 19.93 1.29 9.44
N HIS A 192 20.38 1.31 8.19
CA HIS A 192 21.71 1.87 7.92
C HIS A 192 21.69 3.37 7.68
N ASN A 193 20.55 3.95 7.28
CA ASN A 193 20.45 5.36 6.90
C ASN A 193 19.08 5.96 7.26
N ILE A 194 18.96 6.42 8.51
CA ILE A 194 17.73 7.07 8.99
C ILE A 194 17.39 8.36 8.21
N PRO A 195 18.36 9.25 7.83
CA PRO A 195 18.04 10.38 6.96
C PRO A 195 17.39 9.98 5.62
N LEU A 196 17.87 8.94 4.93
CA LEU A 196 17.27 8.45 3.70
C LEU A 196 15.84 7.92 3.94
N PHE A 197 15.63 7.18 5.04
CA PHE A 197 14.30 6.75 5.49
C PHE A 197 13.37 7.94 5.69
N LEU A 198 13.82 9.03 6.35
CA LEU A 198 13.02 10.24 6.58
C LEU A 198 12.64 10.95 5.27
N ILE A 199 13.59 11.08 4.34
CA ILE A 199 13.32 11.68 3.02
C ILE A 199 12.25 10.85 2.29
N GLY A 200 12.41 9.53 2.26
CA GLY A 200 11.42 8.63 1.67
C GLY A 200 10.04 8.77 2.32
N ALA A 201 9.99 8.83 3.64
CA ALA A 201 8.75 9.02 4.40
C ALA A 201 8.09 10.37 4.11
N ALA A 202 8.86 11.45 3.99
CA ALA A 202 8.33 12.77 3.63
C ALA A 202 7.71 12.77 2.23
N VAL A 203 8.36 12.14 1.26
CA VAL A 203 7.81 11.97 -0.11
C VAL A 203 6.53 11.15 -0.09
N LEU A 204 6.51 10.03 0.68
CA LEU A 204 5.31 9.22 0.86
C LEU A 204 4.17 10.02 1.49
N TRP A 205 4.44 10.81 2.52
CA TRP A 205 3.41 11.61 3.21
C TRP A 205 2.78 12.65 2.28
N VAL A 206 3.63 13.43 1.60
CA VAL A 206 3.15 14.41 0.61
C VAL A 206 2.37 13.72 -0.50
N GLY A 207 2.90 12.62 -1.05
CA GLY A 207 2.22 11.82 -2.06
C GLY A 207 0.86 11.29 -1.61
N TRP A 208 0.72 10.93 -0.33
CA TRP A 208 -0.53 10.41 0.23
C TRP A 208 -1.66 11.44 0.28
N LEU A 209 -1.34 12.72 0.39
CA LEU A 209 -2.34 13.77 0.24
C LEU A 209 -2.96 13.73 -1.15
N GLY A 210 -2.14 13.61 -2.21
CA GLY A 210 -2.62 13.42 -3.58
C GLY A 210 -3.31 12.06 -3.78
N PHE A 211 -2.80 11.01 -3.14
CA PHE A 211 -3.34 9.66 -3.17
C PHE A 211 -4.81 9.62 -2.71
N ASN A 212 -5.10 10.17 -1.53
CA ASN A 212 -6.46 10.19 -1.00
C ASN A 212 -7.33 11.28 -1.66
N CYS A 213 -6.81 12.50 -1.83
CA CYS A 213 -7.61 13.58 -2.41
C CYS A 213 -8.00 13.33 -3.88
N GLY A 214 -7.10 12.73 -4.66
CA GLY A 214 -7.36 12.40 -6.07
C GLY A 214 -8.51 11.41 -6.26
N CYS A 215 -8.79 10.55 -5.26
CA CYS A 215 -9.93 9.62 -5.30
C CYS A 215 -11.30 10.31 -5.28
N ALA A 216 -11.35 11.61 -4.96
CA ALA A 216 -12.56 12.41 -5.15
C ALA A 216 -12.88 12.72 -6.62
N GLY A 217 -11.98 12.39 -7.56
CA GLY A 217 -12.18 12.58 -9.00
C GLY A 217 -12.20 14.04 -9.45
N GLY A 218 -11.79 15.01 -8.61
CA GLY A 218 -11.76 16.43 -8.95
C GLY A 218 -11.58 17.32 -7.72
N ALA A 219 -11.43 18.62 -7.96
CA ALA A 219 -11.28 19.65 -6.91
C ALA A 219 -12.66 20.02 -6.35
N ASN A 220 -13.16 19.25 -5.42
CA ASN A 220 -14.48 19.38 -4.80
C ASN A 220 -14.41 19.28 -3.26
N GLU A 221 -15.57 19.37 -2.60
CA GLU A 221 -15.65 19.28 -1.13
C GLU A 221 -15.19 17.92 -0.60
N ILE A 222 -15.34 16.84 -1.35
CA ILE A 222 -14.88 15.50 -0.94
C ILE A 222 -13.35 15.44 -0.96
N ALA A 223 -12.69 16.11 -1.93
CA ALA A 223 -11.23 16.24 -1.92
C ALA A 223 -10.73 17.02 -0.71
N ILE A 224 -11.44 18.09 -0.32
CA ILE A 224 -11.13 18.88 0.89
C ILE A 224 -11.31 18.05 2.15
N LEU A 225 -12.41 17.28 2.24
CA LEU A 225 -12.66 16.34 3.34
C LEU A 225 -11.56 15.29 3.44
N ALA A 226 -11.18 14.68 2.32
CA ALA A 226 -10.11 13.68 2.25
C ALA A 226 -8.77 14.27 2.69
N LEU A 227 -8.45 15.51 2.31
CA LEU A 227 -7.25 16.23 2.75
C LEU A 227 -7.24 16.41 4.26
N ALA A 228 -8.34 16.90 4.84
CA ALA A 228 -8.47 17.12 6.28
C ALA A 228 -8.34 15.81 7.04
N ASN A 229 -9.08 14.78 6.65
CA ASN A 229 -9.08 13.47 7.30
C ASN A 229 -7.70 12.80 7.24
N THR A 230 -7.04 12.84 6.09
CA THR A 230 -5.69 12.29 5.89
C THR A 230 -4.68 12.99 6.81
N THR A 231 -4.70 14.31 6.85
CA THR A 231 -3.79 15.10 7.69
C THR A 231 -4.02 14.86 9.18
N ILE A 232 -5.27 14.85 9.62
CA ILE A 232 -5.62 14.68 11.04
C ILE A 232 -5.32 13.28 11.53
N SER A 233 -5.68 12.24 10.76
CA SER A 233 -5.42 10.86 11.15
C SER A 233 -3.93 10.57 11.26
N SER A 234 -3.12 11.03 10.29
CA SER A 234 -1.68 10.83 10.34
C SER A 234 -1.04 11.54 11.52
N ALA A 235 -1.44 12.77 11.81
CA ALA A 235 -0.94 13.53 12.96
C ALA A 235 -1.34 12.87 14.29
N ALA A 236 -2.59 12.45 14.44
CA ALA A 236 -3.08 11.77 15.66
C ALA A 236 -2.31 10.47 15.90
N SER A 237 -2.13 9.65 14.85
CA SER A 237 -1.39 8.38 14.95
C SER A 237 0.09 8.60 15.30
N MET A 238 0.76 9.58 14.68
CA MET A 238 2.13 9.95 15.01
C MET A 238 2.28 10.31 16.49
N VAL A 239 1.44 11.20 17.00
CA VAL A 239 1.49 11.66 18.39
C VAL A 239 1.24 10.51 19.35
N VAL A 240 0.22 9.68 19.10
CA VAL A 240 -0.07 8.52 19.95
C VAL A 240 1.07 7.50 19.93
N TRP A 241 1.68 7.24 18.77
CA TRP A 241 2.86 6.37 18.68
C TRP A 241 4.04 6.89 19.52
N MET A 242 4.36 8.18 19.40
CA MET A 242 5.41 8.83 20.19
C MET A 242 5.14 8.73 21.70
N LEU A 243 3.88 8.92 22.12
CA LEU A 243 3.47 8.76 23.52
C LEU A 243 3.65 7.32 23.99
N MET A 244 3.24 6.34 23.18
CA MET A 244 3.42 4.92 23.51
C MET A 244 4.89 4.56 23.69
N GLU A 245 5.78 4.97 22.78
CA GLU A 245 7.23 4.73 22.92
C GLU A 245 7.77 5.40 24.19
N THR A 246 7.37 6.65 24.45
CA THR A 246 7.80 7.39 25.65
C THR A 246 7.36 6.68 26.93
N ILE A 247 6.14 6.16 26.98
CA ILE A 247 5.61 5.45 28.17
C ILE A 247 6.26 4.07 28.31
N LEU A 248 6.34 3.30 27.23
CA LEU A 248 6.74 1.90 27.26
C LEU A 248 8.27 1.72 27.20
N GLN A 249 8.97 2.59 26.44
CA GLN A 249 10.40 2.48 26.16
C GLN A 249 11.22 3.64 26.75
N LYS A 250 10.57 4.61 27.41
CA LYS A 250 11.15 5.81 28.03
C LYS A 250 11.75 6.83 27.06
N LYS A 251 11.70 6.58 25.76
CA LYS A 251 12.18 7.48 24.70
C LYS A 251 11.35 7.28 23.45
N CYS A 252 10.91 8.35 22.80
CA CYS A 252 10.39 8.29 21.44
C CYS A 252 11.55 8.25 20.44
N THR A 253 11.34 7.53 19.34
CA THR A 253 12.31 7.43 18.26
C THR A 253 11.84 8.19 17.02
N VAL A 254 12.78 8.65 16.21
CA VAL A 254 12.46 9.28 14.92
C VAL A 254 11.73 8.28 14.02
N MET A 255 12.21 7.04 13.98
CA MET A 255 11.57 5.99 13.18
C MET A 255 10.16 5.68 13.67
N GLY A 256 9.95 5.59 14.98
CA GLY A 256 8.64 5.35 15.58
C GLY A 256 7.65 6.46 15.24
N ALA A 257 8.06 7.72 15.42
CA ALA A 257 7.22 8.87 15.08
C ALA A 257 6.74 8.82 13.62
N VAL A 258 7.66 8.58 12.69
CA VAL A 258 7.36 8.49 11.26
C VAL A 258 6.50 7.27 10.93
N THR A 259 6.81 6.11 11.50
CA THR A 259 5.99 4.89 11.34
C THR A 259 4.57 5.13 11.83
N GLY A 260 4.41 5.79 12.98
CA GLY A 260 3.10 6.20 13.49
C GLY A 260 2.33 7.08 12.51
N GLY A 261 3.00 8.06 11.89
CA GLY A 261 2.41 8.88 10.83
C GLY A 261 1.91 8.06 9.65
N ILE A 262 2.76 7.17 9.11
CA ILE A 262 2.40 6.27 7.99
C ILE A 262 1.23 5.36 8.36
N VAL A 263 1.20 4.80 9.57
CA VAL A 263 0.10 3.96 10.05
C VAL A 263 -1.23 4.74 10.07
N GLY A 264 -1.20 6.01 10.46
CA GLY A 264 -2.40 6.87 10.42
C GLY A 264 -2.88 7.16 9.00
N LEU A 265 -1.94 7.30 8.03
CA LEU A 265 -2.27 7.42 6.61
C LEU A 265 -2.94 6.14 6.09
N VAL A 266 -2.41 4.97 6.42
CA VAL A 266 -3.00 3.67 6.06
C VAL A 266 -4.40 3.52 6.65
N GLY A 267 -4.54 3.79 7.96
CA GLY A 267 -5.82 3.59 8.68
C GLY A 267 -6.96 4.45 8.17
N ILE A 268 -6.68 5.67 7.68
CA ILE A 268 -7.72 6.55 7.16
C ILE A 268 -8.07 6.29 5.68
N THR A 269 -7.16 5.66 4.92
CA THR A 269 -7.26 5.52 3.47
C THR A 269 -8.61 4.99 2.99
N PRO A 270 -9.22 3.93 3.54
CA PRO A 270 -10.53 3.45 3.07
C PRO A 270 -11.69 4.37 3.40
N GLY A 271 -11.54 5.23 4.41
CA GLY A 271 -12.60 6.15 4.88
C GLY A 271 -12.35 7.62 4.58
N ALA A 272 -11.24 7.99 3.95
CA ALA A 272 -10.78 9.38 3.89
C ALA A 272 -11.82 10.38 3.35
N GLY A 273 -12.62 10.00 2.37
CA GLY A 273 -13.71 10.82 1.82
C GLY A 273 -15.10 10.45 2.35
N TYR A 274 -15.23 9.55 3.32
CA TYR A 274 -16.52 9.02 3.78
C TYR A 274 -16.82 9.29 5.25
N VAL A 275 -15.84 9.71 6.05
CA VAL A 275 -15.99 9.85 7.49
C VAL A 275 -15.92 11.31 7.94
N PRO A 276 -16.64 11.72 9.01
CA PRO A 276 -16.51 13.05 9.59
C PRO A 276 -15.11 13.31 10.16
N ILE A 277 -14.68 14.57 10.18
CA ILE A 277 -13.32 14.98 10.60
C ILE A 277 -12.98 14.50 12.03
N TRP A 278 -13.91 14.56 12.98
CA TRP A 278 -13.67 14.10 14.36
C TRP A 278 -13.33 12.60 14.44
N SER A 279 -13.92 11.79 13.55
CA SER A 279 -13.64 10.35 13.51
C SER A 279 -12.27 10.05 12.91
N ALA A 280 -11.75 10.88 12.01
CA ALA A 280 -10.38 10.73 11.48
C ALA A 280 -9.33 10.80 12.60
N PHE A 281 -9.55 11.68 13.60
CA PHE A 281 -8.71 11.72 14.80
C PHE A 281 -8.71 10.38 15.54
N LEU A 282 -9.90 9.79 15.78
CA LEU A 282 -10.02 8.50 16.46
C LEU A 282 -9.42 7.36 15.62
N ILE A 283 -9.64 7.37 14.30
CA ILE A 283 -9.11 6.36 13.41
C ILE A 283 -7.58 6.32 13.50
N GLY A 284 -6.92 7.47 13.42
CA GLY A 284 -5.47 7.57 13.55
C GLY A 284 -4.98 7.21 14.96
N ALA A 285 -5.63 7.75 16.00
CA ALA A 285 -5.23 7.50 17.37
C ALA A 285 -5.33 6.01 17.77
N ILE A 286 -6.27 5.26 17.21
CA ILE A 286 -6.47 3.83 17.48
C ILE A 286 -5.56 2.98 16.55
N ALA A 287 -5.29 3.42 15.33
CA ALA A 287 -4.37 2.73 14.44
C ALA A 287 -2.98 2.56 15.04
N ALA A 288 -2.48 3.60 15.73
CA ALA A 288 -1.15 3.59 16.35
C ALA A 288 -0.94 2.41 17.32
N PRO A 289 -1.74 2.20 18.39
CA PRO A 289 -1.54 1.08 19.31
C PRO A 289 -1.73 -0.28 18.63
N ILE A 290 -2.71 -0.43 17.76
CA ILE A 290 -2.96 -1.69 17.06
C ILE A 290 -1.74 -2.11 16.25
N CYS A 291 -1.21 -1.23 15.40
CA CYS A 291 -0.04 -1.52 14.59
C CYS A 291 1.25 -1.60 15.40
N PHE A 292 1.41 -0.76 16.43
CA PHE A 292 2.55 -0.83 17.35
C PHE A 292 2.68 -2.23 17.98
N PHE A 293 1.59 -2.79 18.50
CA PHE A 293 1.62 -4.13 19.08
C PHE A 293 1.78 -5.22 18.02
N ALA A 294 1.24 -5.05 16.81
CA ALA A 294 1.46 -5.98 15.71
C ALA A 294 2.95 -6.08 15.34
N ILE A 295 3.63 -4.94 15.21
CA ILE A 295 5.05 -4.85 14.85
C ILE A 295 5.96 -5.30 15.99
N SER A 296 5.71 -4.85 17.22
CA SER A 296 6.63 -5.06 18.34
C SER A 296 6.41 -6.36 19.10
N LYS A 297 5.16 -6.87 19.19
CA LYS A 297 4.82 -8.05 19.99
C LYS A 297 4.39 -9.24 19.17
N ALA A 298 3.43 -9.06 18.23
CA ALA A 298 2.92 -10.19 17.45
C ALA A 298 3.99 -10.78 16.54
N LYS A 299 4.78 -9.95 15.85
CA LYS A 299 5.90 -10.38 15.03
C LYS A 299 6.88 -11.26 15.80
N GLN A 300 7.24 -10.85 17.03
CA GLN A 300 8.15 -11.62 17.90
C GLN A 300 7.50 -12.91 18.38
N LYS A 301 6.24 -12.84 18.87
CA LYS A 301 5.50 -13.99 19.42
C LYS A 301 5.28 -15.09 18.38
N PHE A 302 4.90 -14.73 17.17
CA PHE A 302 4.65 -15.70 16.08
C PHE A 302 5.89 -16.01 15.26
N GLY A 303 6.96 -15.23 15.41
CA GLY A 303 8.27 -15.50 14.84
C GLY A 303 8.31 -15.47 13.30
N TYR A 304 7.46 -14.69 12.65
CA TYR A 304 7.56 -14.43 11.22
C TYR A 304 8.54 -13.26 10.94
N ASP A 305 9.32 -13.39 9.85
CA ASP A 305 10.30 -12.37 9.47
C ASP A 305 9.73 -11.46 8.36
N ASP A 306 8.79 -10.62 8.74
CA ASP A 306 8.37 -9.46 7.96
C ASP A 306 9.45 -8.38 8.08
N ALA A 307 10.32 -8.27 7.06
CA ALA A 307 11.60 -7.60 7.20
C ALA A 307 11.48 -6.10 7.53
N LEU A 308 10.53 -5.40 6.90
CA LEU A 308 10.30 -3.95 7.04
C LEU A 308 8.89 -3.63 7.54
N ASP A 309 8.27 -4.56 8.24
CA ASP A 309 6.95 -4.40 8.91
C ASP A 309 5.78 -4.05 7.99
N ALA A 310 5.83 -4.50 6.73
CA ALA A 310 4.78 -4.22 5.74
C ALA A 310 3.41 -4.78 6.16
N PHE A 311 3.35 -6.00 6.73
CA PHE A 311 2.11 -6.55 7.27
C PHE A 311 1.60 -5.76 8.46
N GLY A 312 2.49 -5.42 9.41
CA GLY A 312 2.12 -4.68 10.61
C GLY A 312 1.57 -3.29 10.31
N CYS A 313 2.13 -2.61 9.31
CA CYS A 313 1.66 -1.29 8.87
C CYS A 313 0.44 -1.38 7.95
N HIS A 314 0.56 -2.11 6.82
CA HIS A 314 -0.46 -2.10 5.76
C HIS A 314 -1.55 -3.14 6.00
N GLY A 315 -1.21 -4.39 6.35
CA GLY A 315 -2.20 -5.44 6.59
C GLY A 315 -3.07 -5.12 7.81
N VAL A 316 -2.45 -4.91 8.95
CA VAL A 316 -3.16 -4.62 10.21
C VAL A 316 -3.80 -3.23 10.18
N GLY A 317 -3.09 -2.21 9.69
CA GLY A 317 -3.61 -0.85 9.55
C GLY A 317 -4.78 -0.76 8.55
N GLY A 318 -4.71 -1.50 7.43
CA GLY A 318 -5.78 -1.59 6.44
C GLY A 318 -7.03 -2.30 6.97
N ILE A 319 -6.87 -3.40 7.71
CA ILE A 319 -7.99 -4.09 8.38
C ILE A 319 -8.68 -3.14 9.37
N TRP A 320 -7.89 -2.44 10.20
CA TRP A 320 -8.45 -1.42 11.09
C TRP A 320 -9.18 -0.32 10.32
N GLY A 321 -8.58 0.19 9.23
CA GLY A 321 -9.19 1.22 8.38
C GLY A 321 -10.53 0.78 7.77
N GLY A 322 -10.63 -0.45 7.26
CA GLY A 322 -11.87 -1.02 6.75
C GLY A 322 -12.95 -1.12 7.84
N ILE A 323 -12.59 -1.64 9.01
CA ILE A 323 -13.48 -1.67 10.19
C ILE A 323 -13.93 -0.26 10.57
N ALA A 324 -12.99 0.70 10.66
CA ALA A 324 -13.28 2.07 11.03
C ALA A 324 -14.18 2.79 10.01
N THR A 325 -14.04 2.50 8.73
CA THR A 325 -14.94 3.00 7.69
C THR A 325 -16.37 2.50 7.95
N GLY A 326 -16.54 1.21 8.25
CA GLY A 326 -17.84 0.64 8.62
C GLY A 326 -18.42 1.19 9.93
N LEU A 327 -17.58 1.68 10.83
CA LEU A 327 -18.03 2.33 12.06
C LEU A 327 -18.46 3.79 11.84
N PHE A 328 -17.69 4.57 11.05
CA PHE A 328 -17.77 6.04 11.07
C PHE A 328 -18.20 6.67 9.74
N ALA A 329 -18.42 5.93 8.66
CA ALA A 329 -18.90 6.51 7.41
C ALA A 329 -20.27 7.16 7.58
N ASN A 330 -20.48 8.31 6.92
CA ASN A 330 -21.70 9.10 7.09
C ASN A 330 -22.09 9.80 5.78
N SER A 331 -23.33 9.58 5.35
CA SER A 331 -23.91 10.19 4.15
C SER A 331 -24.05 11.73 4.23
N SER A 332 -24.03 12.30 5.44
CA SER A 332 -24.06 13.76 5.61
C SER A 332 -22.77 14.46 5.18
N VAL A 333 -21.65 13.74 5.12
CA VAL A 333 -20.35 14.28 4.64
C VAL A 333 -20.02 13.85 3.22
N ASN A 334 -20.60 12.75 2.75
CA ASN A 334 -20.47 12.29 1.36
C ASN A 334 -21.71 11.48 0.97
N ALA A 335 -22.49 11.99 0.03
CA ALA A 335 -23.73 11.37 -0.45
C ALA A 335 -23.51 9.99 -1.13
N ALA A 336 -22.28 9.66 -1.52
CA ALA A 336 -21.93 8.34 -2.07
C ALA A 336 -21.89 7.23 -1.00
N VAL A 337 -22.00 7.55 0.29
CA VAL A 337 -22.11 6.54 1.36
C VAL A 337 -23.48 5.87 1.31
N PRO A 338 -23.60 4.57 0.98
CA PRO A 338 -24.89 3.91 0.77
C PRO A 338 -25.66 3.67 2.07
N HIS A 339 -24.95 3.47 3.16
CA HIS A 339 -25.45 3.28 4.51
C HIS A 339 -24.52 3.92 5.51
N ASN A 340 -25.08 4.58 6.54
CA ASN A 340 -24.26 5.14 7.60
C ASN A 340 -23.57 4.05 8.42
N GLY A 341 -22.45 4.42 9.05
CA GLY A 341 -21.70 3.51 9.89
C GLY A 341 -22.43 3.15 11.20
N LEU A 342 -21.93 2.12 11.86
CA LEU A 342 -22.52 1.55 13.07
C LEU A 342 -22.70 2.59 14.19
N VAL A 343 -21.81 3.57 14.33
CA VAL A 343 -21.89 4.65 15.32
C VAL A 343 -23.12 5.54 15.10
N PHE A 344 -23.63 5.59 13.88
CA PHE A 344 -24.84 6.35 13.52
C PHE A 344 -26.09 5.47 13.50
N GLY A 345 -26.03 4.23 14.02
CA GLY A 345 -27.19 3.35 14.23
C GLY A 345 -27.45 2.40 13.05
N GLU A 346 -26.64 2.35 12.00
CA GLU A 346 -26.81 1.44 10.88
C GLU A 346 -25.71 0.36 10.88
N TRP A 347 -26.09 -0.90 10.80
CA TRP A 347 -25.15 -2.03 10.87
C TRP A 347 -24.73 -2.58 9.50
N ARG A 348 -25.48 -2.27 8.45
CA ARG A 348 -25.30 -2.89 7.10
C ARG A 348 -23.92 -2.64 6.55
N LEU A 349 -23.48 -1.38 6.51
CA LEU A 349 -22.16 -1.03 6.00
C LEU A 349 -21.04 -1.67 6.84
N PHE A 350 -21.21 -1.72 8.16
CA PHE A 350 -20.21 -2.36 9.03
C PHE A 350 -20.01 -3.84 8.68
N VAL A 351 -21.09 -4.58 8.46
CA VAL A 351 -21.02 -5.99 8.04
C VAL A 351 -20.43 -6.12 6.63
N ALA A 352 -20.82 -5.25 5.69
CA ALA A 352 -20.26 -5.21 4.35
C ALA A 352 -18.72 -5.00 4.37
N GLN A 353 -18.24 -4.07 5.19
CA GLN A 353 -16.80 -3.81 5.36
C GLN A 353 -16.05 -5.01 5.97
N LEU A 354 -16.64 -5.69 6.94
CA LEU A 354 -16.06 -6.93 7.51
C LEU A 354 -15.99 -8.03 6.46
N ALA A 355 -17.06 -8.22 5.67
CA ALA A 355 -17.10 -9.21 4.59
C ALA A 355 -16.05 -8.90 3.51
N ALA A 356 -15.99 -7.65 3.05
CA ALA A 356 -15.01 -7.21 2.04
C ALA A 356 -13.57 -7.40 2.52
N SER A 357 -13.28 -7.04 3.78
CA SER A 357 -11.95 -7.26 4.36
C SER A 357 -11.61 -8.75 4.45
N ALA A 358 -12.54 -9.60 4.88
CA ALA A 358 -12.33 -11.05 4.94
C ALA A 358 -12.07 -11.67 3.55
N ILE A 359 -12.83 -11.25 2.55
CA ILE A 359 -12.67 -11.69 1.16
C ILE A 359 -11.32 -11.24 0.60
N SER A 360 -10.94 -9.98 0.82
CA SER A 360 -9.64 -9.45 0.39
C SER A 360 -8.47 -10.19 1.04
N ILE A 361 -8.57 -10.51 2.33
CA ILE A 361 -7.59 -11.35 3.05
C ILE A 361 -7.52 -12.74 2.41
N ALA A 362 -8.66 -13.38 2.15
CA ALA A 362 -8.70 -14.72 1.58
C ALA A 362 -8.09 -14.77 0.18
N ILE A 363 -8.42 -13.83 -0.69
CA ILE A 363 -7.87 -13.71 -2.05
C ILE A 363 -6.35 -13.47 -1.98
N ALA A 364 -5.91 -12.46 -1.24
CA ALA A 364 -4.51 -12.12 -1.12
C ALA A 364 -3.68 -13.28 -0.56
N ALA A 365 -4.15 -13.92 0.51
CA ALA A 365 -3.46 -15.06 1.13
C ALA A 365 -3.37 -16.27 0.19
N THR A 366 -4.50 -16.65 -0.41
CA THR A 366 -4.58 -17.85 -1.26
C THR A 366 -3.71 -17.71 -2.50
N PHE A 367 -3.91 -16.64 -3.27
CA PHE A 367 -3.16 -16.47 -4.52
C PHE A 367 -1.68 -16.23 -4.28
N THR A 368 -1.31 -15.46 -3.24
CA THR A 368 0.11 -15.31 -2.88
C THR A 368 0.74 -16.64 -2.47
N ALA A 369 0.03 -17.46 -1.69
CA ALA A 369 0.53 -18.78 -1.31
C ALA A 369 0.76 -19.67 -2.55
N VAL A 370 -0.19 -19.69 -3.48
CA VAL A 370 -0.06 -20.47 -4.74
C VAL A 370 1.13 -19.97 -5.55
N ILE A 371 1.26 -18.66 -5.77
CA ILE A 371 2.37 -18.08 -6.53
C ILE A 371 3.71 -18.45 -5.87
N MET A 372 3.84 -18.23 -4.56
CA MET A 372 5.08 -18.53 -3.83
C MET A 372 5.46 -20.01 -3.87
N LEU A 373 4.49 -20.92 -3.75
CA LEU A 373 4.74 -22.35 -3.84
C LEU A 373 5.18 -22.79 -5.24
N ILE A 374 4.59 -22.20 -6.29
CA ILE A 374 5.00 -22.43 -7.69
C ILE A 374 6.42 -21.91 -7.91
N LEU A 375 6.70 -20.66 -7.53
CA LEU A 375 8.02 -20.07 -7.70
C LEU A 375 9.11 -20.84 -6.95
N LYS A 376 8.78 -21.35 -5.75
CA LYS A 376 9.70 -22.18 -4.96
C LYS A 376 10.04 -23.50 -5.66
N LYS A 377 9.08 -24.10 -6.38
CA LYS A 377 9.31 -25.32 -7.20
C LYS A 377 10.09 -25.04 -8.48
N CYS A 378 9.92 -23.86 -9.07
CA CYS A 378 10.53 -23.47 -10.35
C CYS A 378 11.93 -22.83 -10.21
N GLY A 379 12.84 -23.43 -9.44
CA GLY A 379 14.26 -23.05 -9.42
C GLY A 379 14.71 -22.16 -8.27
N GLY A 380 13.98 -22.21 -7.14
CA GLY A 380 14.38 -21.51 -5.91
C GLY A 380 14.18 -20.00 -5.96
N VAL A 381 13.62 -19.46 -4.89
CA VAL A 381 13.28 -18.03 -4.77
C VAL A 381 14.31 -17.26 -3.94
N ARG A 382 15.10 -17.99 -3.13
CA ARG A 382 16.04 -17.41 -2.17
C ARG A 382 17.45 -17.40 -2.73
N VAL A 383 18.19 -16.36 -2.39
CA VAL A 383 19.65 -16.34 -2.54
C VAL A 383 20.29 -17.33 -1.57
N SER A 384 21.51 -17.78 -1.85
CA SER A 384 22.26 -18.64 -0.93
C SER A 384 22.68 -17.88 0.33
N ASP A 385 23.03 -18.60 1.37
CA ASP A 385 23.49 -18.01 2.63
C ASP A 385 24.73 -17.14 2.46
N MET A 386 25.60 -17.48 1.50
CA MET A 386 26.79 -16.70 1.17
C MET A 386 26.43 -15.40 0.46
N GLU A 387 25.52 -15.44 -0.50
CA GLU A 387 25.01 -14.28 -1.22
C GLU A 387 24.25 -13.32 -0.28
N GLU A 388 23.42 -13.85 0.63
CA GLU A 388 22.75 -13.05 1.67
C GLU A 388 23.78 -12.38 2.62
N ALA A 389 24.87 -13.09 2.93
CA ALA A 389 25.95 -12.53 3.74
C ALA A 389 26.76 -11.47 3.00
N GLN A 390 26.99 -11.61 1.70
CA GLN A 390 27.70 -10.65 0.86
C GLN A 390 26.86 -9.40 0.60
N GLY A 391 25.55 -9.56 0.30
CA GLY A 391 24.60 -8.48 0.03
C GLY A 391 24.13 -8.42 -1.41
N LEU A 392 22.85 -8.08 -1.58
CA LEU A 392 22.16 -8.18 -2.87
C LEU A 392 22.55 -7.09 -3.87
N ASP A 393 23.03 -5.93 -3.41
CA ASP A 393 23.49 -4.87 -4.32
C ASP A 393 24.61 -5.38 -5.23
N GLN A 394 25.60 -6.05 -4.66
CA GLN A 394 26.73 -6.60 -5.41
C GLN A 394 26.35 -7.86 -6.20
N ILE A 395 25.51 -8.74 -5.63
CA ILE A 395 25.17 -10.03 -6.22
C ILE A 395 24.18 -9.89 -7.38
N GLU A 396 23.14 -9.08 -7.20
CA GLU A 396 22.06 -8.96 -8.19
C GLU A 396 22.32 -7.86 -9.23
N HIS A 397 23.11 -6.83 -8.87
CA HIS A 397 23.32 -5.63 -9.72
C HIS A 397 24.79 -5.31 -10.03
N GLY A 398 25.74 -5.94 -9.34
CA GLY A 398 27.17 -5.65 -9.54
C GLY A 398 27.60 -4.28 -9.00
N GLU A 399 26.75 -3.62 -8.21
CA GLU A 399 26.95 -2.25 -7.74
C GLU A 399 27.08 -2.18 -6.22
N ARG A 400 27.51 -1.04 -5.71
CA ARG A 400 27.58 -0.72 -4.28
C ARG A 400 26.98 0.65 -4.03
N ALA A 401 26.01 0.75 -3.13
CA ALA A 401 25.41 2.03 -2.73
C ALA A 401 26.44 3.03 -2.17
N TYR A 402 27.44 2.51 -1.47
CA TYR A 402 28.50 3.29 -0.84
C TYR A 402 29.83 2.64 -1.15
N PRO A 403 30.59 3.14 -2.12
CA PRO A 403 31.94 2.65 -2.41
C PRO A 403 32.83 2.80 -1.17
N ALA A 404 33.90 1.98 -1.11
CA ALA A 404 34.86 2.11 -0.02
C ALA A 404 35.61 3.45 -0.20
N PHE A 405 35.66 4.25 0.87
CA PHE A 405 36.50 5.44 0.88
C PHE A 405 37.96 5.00 0.95
N ASN A 406 38.69 5.19 -0.14
CA ASN A 406 40.11 4.84 -0.22
C ASN A 406 41.04 6.04 0.03
N GLY A 407 40.51 7.19 0.43
CA GLY A 407 41.28 8.41 0.63
C GLY A 407 41.81 9.09 -0.63
N LEU A 408 41.27 8.70 -1.78
CA LEU A 408 41.71 9.18 -3.10
C LEU A 408 40.56 9.85 -3.89
N ASP A 409 39.36 9.98 -3.32
CA ASP A 409 38.19 10.59 -3.95
C ASP A 409 38.14 12.10 -3.66
#